data_037ad0dac5461f424d54b0b466d62f4a
#
_entry.id   037ad0dac5461f424d54b0b466d62f4a
#
_cell.length_a   1.000
_cell.length_b   1.000
_cell.length_c   1.000
_cell.angle_alpha   90.00
_cell.angle_beta   90.00
_cell.angle_gamma   90.00
#
_symmetry.space_group_name_H-M   'P 1'
#
loop_
_entity.id
_entity.type
_entity.pdbx_description
1 polymer ?
#
loop_
_entity_poly.entity_id
_entity_poly.type
_entity_poly.pdbx_seq_one_letter_code
_entity_poly.pdbx_strand_id
1 'polypeptide(L)'
;MSSSIEGDPSDDLRVTPPKTWATGLPAVTHALEYSLGQTSPRRTALTLLSINQPKGIDCPGCAWPEPAPGKRHMNEYCENGAKHINDEATSRRVTREFFREHAIAELDGASDYWLNQQGRLTEPMVKRPGGTHYEPIGWDEALGLLAGELRGLDSPDEALFYVSGRLNNEAAFLLQLFARAYGTNNLPDCSNMCHESSGSAMSQTLGIGKGSVSLDDIHHADLVFVVGQNPGTNHPRMLSALEETKRNGGQVVAVNTLPEAGLMRFKHPQKARGLIGRGTPIADQFLHIRAGGDLALFQALNLLLLEAEDAAPGTVLDHAFI
;
A
#
# COMPACT_ATOMS: atom_id res chain seq x y z
N MET A 1 13.19 -13.58 15.90
CA MET A 1 13.58 -13.04 17.22
C MET A 1 12.36 -13.23 18.10
N SER A 2 12.51 -13.80 19.31
CA SER A 2 11.39 -13.89 20.27
C SER A 2 11.12 -12.48 20.79
N SER A 3 9.84 -12.11 20.87
CA SER A 3 9.42 -10.84 21.50
C SER A 3 9.78 -10.83 22.98
N SER A 4 10.12 -9.67 23.53
CA SER A 4 10.32 -9.49 24.97
C SER A 4 8.99 -9.37 25.75
N ILE A 5 7.87 -9.27 25.04
CA ILE A 5 6.53 -9.09 25.61
C ILE A 5 5.76 -10.40 25.60
N GLU A 6 5.31 -10.85 26.77
CA GLU A 6 4.53 -12.07 26.92
C GLU A 6 3.22 -11.97 26.14
N GLY A 7 2.91 -12.99 25.34
CA GLY A 7 1.70 -13.06 24.52
C GLY A 7 1.76 -12.26 23.22
N ASP A 8 2.93 -11.85 22.75
CA ASP A 8 3.09 -11.26 21.43
C ASP A 8 2.78 -12.31 20.35
N PRO A 9 1.78 -12.08 19.48
CA PRO A 9 1.39 -13.06 18.46
C PRO A 9 2.49 -13.39 17.45
N SER A 10 3.55 -12.57 17.36
CA SER A 10 4.68 -12.84 16.46
C SER A 10 5.50 -14.05 16.89
N ASP A 11 5.46 -14.45 18.15
CA ASP A 11 6.15 -15.63 18.68
C ASP A 11 5.59 -16.95 18.13
N ASP A 12 4.33 -16.94 17.66
CA ASP A 12 3.64 -18.09 17.08
C ASP A 12 3.74 -18.19 15.55
N LEU A 13 4.46 -17.28 14.90
CA LEU A 13 4.61 -17.26 13.45
C LEU A 13 5.33 -18.53 12.95
N ARG A 14 4.73 -19.19 11.95
CA ARG A 14 5.28 -20.40 11.35
C ARG A 14 5.31 -20.30 9.84
N VAL A 15 6.37 -20.83 9.24
CA VAL A 15 6.47 -20.98 7.78
C VAL A 15 5.47 -22.04 7.35
N THR A 16 4.59 -21.69 6.40
CA THR A 16 3.61 -22.58 5.80
C THR A 16 3.94 -22.80 4.32
N PRO A 17 3.42 -23.88 3.69
CA PRO A 17 3.55 -24.04 2.25
C PRO A 17 3.00 -22.84 1.49
N PRO A 18 3.59 -22.48 0.31
CA PRO A 18 3.11 -21.39 -0.52
C PRO A 18 1.63 -21.55 -0.87
N LYS A 19 0.86 -20.47 -0.77
CA LYS A 19 -0.54 -20.46 -1.19
C LYS A 19 -0.63 -20.41 -2.72
N THR A 20 -1.67 -21.03 -3.27
CA THR A 20 -1.95 -21.07 -4.71
C THR A 20 -3.18 -20.24 -5.10
N TRP A 21 -3.73 -19.49 -4.17
CA TRP A 21 -4.85 -18.58 -4.37
C TRP A 21 -4.85 -17.47 -3.32
N ALA A 22 -5.45 -16.35 -3.66
CA ALA A 22 -5.58 -15.20 -2.78
C ALA A 22 -7.04 -14.87 -2.49
N THR A 23 -7.27 -14.19 -1.36
CA THR A 23 -8.55 -13.65 -0.84
C THR A 23 -9.57 -14.71 -0.42
N GLY A 24 -10.82 -14.68 -0.91
CA GLY A 24 -11.87 -15.62 -0.51
C GLY A 24 -12.38 -15.42 0.93
N LEU A 25 -12.93 -16.48 1.50
CA LEU A 25 -13.49 -16.43 2.86
C LEU A 25 -12.46 -16.06 3.94
N PRO A 26 -11.22 -16.55 3.92
CA PRO A 26 -10.22 -16.13 4.91
C PRO A 26 -9.98 -14.61 4.95
N ALA A 27 -9.96 -13.94 3.80
CA ALA A 27 -9.79 -12.48 3.77
C ALA A 27 -10.98 -11.75 4.42
N VAL A 28 -12.20 -12.28 4.26
CA VAL A 28 -13.40 -11.73 4.90
C VAL A 28 -13.36 -11.94 6.41
N THR A 29 -13.04 -13.15 6.87
CA THR A 29 -12.97 -13.46 8.30
C THR A 29 -11.89 -12.65 9.00
N HIS A 30 -10.67 -12.62 8.45
CA HIS A 30 -9.57 -11.84 9.02
C HIS A 30 -9.85 -10.33 9.03
N ALA A 31 -10.48 -9.79 7.99
CA ALA A 31 -10.87 -8.38 7.96
C ALA A 31 -11.89 -8.06 9.08
N LEU A 32 -12.88 -8.91 9.28
CA LEU A 32 -13.92 -8.72 10.29
C LEU A 32 -13.37 -8.92 11.71
N GLU A 33 -12.63 -9.98 11.97
CA GLU A 33 -12.01 -10.27 13.26
C GLU A 33 -11.10 -9.13 13.69
N TYR A 34 -10.21 -8.68 12.79
CA TYR A 34 -9.32 -7.56 13.06
C TYR A 34 -10.08 -6.28 13.35
N SER A 35 -11.05 -5.92 12.51
CA SER A 35 -11.83 -4.68 12.64
C SER A 35 -12.65 -4.65 13.92
N LEU A 36 -13.28 -5.78 14.29
CA LEU A 36 -14.01 -5.92 15.55
C LEU A 36 -13.10 -5.87 16.78
N GLY A 37 -11.85 -6.29 16.64
CA GLY A 37 -10.83 -6.16 17.69
C GLY A 37 -10.40 -4.70 17.93
N GLN A 38 -10.53 -3.82 16.94
CA GLN A 38 -10.12 -2.42 17.06
C GLN A 38 -11.20 -1.49 17.59
N THR A 39 -12.46 -1.74 17.26
CA THR A 39 -13.58 -0.85 17.60
C THR A 39 -14.85 -1.63 18.01
N SER A 40 -15.88 -0.89 18.46
CA SER A 40 -17.18 -1.51 18.72
C SER A 40 -17.85 -1.99 17.42
N PRO A 41 -18.73 -3.02 17.47
CA PRO A 41 -19.39 -3.56 16.26
C PRO A 41 -20.11 -2.49 15.42
N ARG A 42 -20.78 -1.52 16.08
CA ARG A 42 -21.44 -0.40 15.39
C ARG A 42 -20.44 0.48 14.64
N ARG A 43 -19.34 0.83 15.31
CA ARG A 43 -18.30 1.67 14.72
C ARG A 43 -17.59 0.94 13.57
N THR A 44 -17.28 -0.33 13.76
CA THR A 44 -16.73 -1.20 12.70
C THR A 44 -17.63 -1.19 11.46
N ALA A 45 -18.93 -1.44 11.61
CA ALA A 45 -19.87 -1.44 10.49
C ALA A 45 -19.92 -0.10 9.76
N LEU A 46 -20.02 1.02 10.50
CA LEU A 46 -20.03 2.36 9.91
C LEU A 46 -18.71 2.67 9.18
N THR A 47 -17.57 2.30 9.77
CA THR A 47 -16.26 2.49 9.16
C THR A 47 -16.17 1.72 7.84
N LEU A 48 -16.47 0.42 7.85
CA LEU A 48 -16.38 -0.42 6.66
C LEU A 48 -17.30 0.04 5.53
N LEU A 49 -18.51 0.51 5.84
CA LEU A 49 -19.46 1.04 4.86
C LEU A 49 -19.04 2.43 4.32
N SER A 50 -18.11 3.11 4.98
CA SER A 50 -17.63 4.44 4.56
C SER A 50 -16.38 4.39 3.69
N ILE A 51 -15.65 3.25 3.69
CA ILE A 51 -14.38 3.14 2.96
C ILE A 51 -14.61 3.26 1.46
N ASN A 52 -13.87 4.18 0.83
CA ASN A 52 -13.87 4.44 -0.61
C ASN A 52 -15.25 4.79 -1.17
N GLN A 53 -16.13 5.36 -0.35
CA GLN A 53 -17.43 5.87 -0.79
C GLN A 53 -17.37 7.37 -1.09
N PRO A 54 -18.21 7.92 -2.00
CA PRO A 54 -18.16 9.34 -2.41
C PRO A 54 -18.30 10.35 -1.28
N LYS A 55 -18.94 9.97 -0.16
CA LYS A 55 -19.10 10.78 1.05
C LYS A 55 -18.45 10.13 2.27
N GLY A 56 -17.50 9.24 2.03
CA GLY A 56 -16.84 8.44 3.05
C GLY A 56 -15.37 8.80 3.23
N ILE A 57 -14.57 7.79 3.43
CA ILE A 57 -13.13 7.87 3.73
C ILE A 57 -12.37 7.21 2.61
N ASP A 58 -11.48 7.92 1.94
CA ASP A 58 -10.55 7.33 0.99
C ASP A 58 -9.48 6.53 1.73
N CYS A 59 -9.26 5.29 1.29
CA CYS A 59 -8.26 4.42 1.90
C CYS A 59 -6.85 4.79 1.40
N PRO A 60 -5.95 5.26 2.28
CA PRO A 60 -4.59 5.63 1.89
C PRO A 60 -3.64 4.41 1.84
N GLY A 61 -4.15 3.18 1.90
CA GLY A 61 -3.34 1.96 1.96
C GLY A 61 -2.59 1.65 0.67
N CYS A 62 -3.13 2.01 -0.47
CA CYS A 62 -2.49 1.88 -1.78
C CYS A 62 -3.07 2.90 -2.77
N ALA A 63 -2.40 3.06 -3.92
CA ALA A 63 -2.82 4.01 -4.96
C ALA A 63 -3.76 3.39 -6.02
N TRP A 64 -4.42 2.28 -5.73
CA TRP A 64 -5.35 1.67 -6.68
C TRP A 64 -6.56 2.59 -6.91
N PRO A 65 -6.92 2.91 -8.17
CA PRO A 65 -7.95 3.87 -8.48
C PRO A 65 -9.35 3.43 -8.01
N GLU A 66 -10.18 4.41 -7.67
CA GLU A 66 -11.56 4.20 -7.32
C GLU A 66 -12.45 4.13 -8.57
N PRO A 67 -13.46 3.25 -8.60
CA PRO A 67 -14.49 3.31 -9.62
C PRO A 67 -15.21 4.67 -9.61
N ALA A 68 -15.72 5.10 -10.77
CA ALA A 68 -16.48 6.33 -10.88
C ALA A 68 -17.67 6.35 -9.89
N PRO A 69 -18.10 7.53 -9.42
CA PRO A 69 -19.30 7.65 -8.61
C PRO A 69 -20.49 6.96 -9.30
N GLY A 70 -21.25 6.15 -8.56
CA GLY A 70 -22.35 5.34 -9.09
C GLY A 70 -21.96 3.96 -9.62
N LYS A 71 -20.68 3.70 -9.85
CA LYS A 71 -20.16 2.35 -10.18
C LYS A 71 -19.49 1.66 -8.96
N ARG A 72 -19.43 2.32 -7.80
CA ARG A 72 -18.81 1.78 -6.58
C ARG A 72 -19.72 0.75 -5.91
N HIS A 73 -19.13 -0.34 -5.46
CA HIS A 73 -19.83 -1.33 -4.63
C HIS A 73 -19.96 -0.82 -3.19
N MET A 74 -20.92 -1.36 -2.45
CA MET A 74 -21.10 -1.03 -1.02
C MET A 74 -19.85 -1.37 -0.19
N ASN A 75 -19.13 -2.43 -0.55
CA ASN A 75 -17.89 -2.88 0.09
C ASN A 75 -16.69 -2.63 -0.84
N GLU A 76 -16.35 -1.35 -1.09
CA GLU A 76 -15.29 -0.95 -2.02
C GLU A 76 -13.91 -0.93 -1.32
N TYR A 77 -13.57 -2.02 -0.64
CA TYR A 77 -12.31 -2.16 0.08
C TYR A 77 -11.77 -3.59 0.00
N CYS A 78 -10.49 -3.75 0.31
CA CYS A 78 -9.84 -5.05 0.51
C CYS A 78 -9.58 -5.31 1.99
N GLU A 79 -9.06 -6.49 2.34
CA GLU A 79 -8.66 -6.84 3.70
C GLU A 79 -7.67 -5.82 4.29
N ASN A 80 -6.64 -5.44 3.53
CA ASN A 80 -5.65 -4.44 3.98
C ASN A 80 -6.30 -3.09 4.28
N GLY A 81 -7.19 -2.62 3.41
CA GLY A 81 -7.92 -1.37 3.61
C GLY A 81 -8.84 -1.42 4.83
N ALA A 82 -9.55 -2.53 5.03
CA ALA A 82 -10.38 -2.71 6.21
C ALA A 82 -9.56 -2.65 7.50
N LYS A 83 -8.42 -3.33 7.57
CA LYS A 83 -7.50 -3.30 8.72
C LYS A 83 -6.97 -1.88 8.94
N HIS A 84 -6.42 -1.28 7.90
CA HIS A 84 -5.80 0.04 7.97
C HIS A 84 -6.75 1.13 8.46
N ILE A 85 -7.96 1.22 7.90
CA ILE A 85 -8.93 2.23 8.33
C ILE A 85 -9.48 1.95 9.73
N ASN A 86 -9.59 0.69 10.15
CA ASN A 86 -9.97 0.38 11.52
C ASN A 86 -8.86 0.67 12.53
N ASP A 87 -7.58 0.62 12.18
CA ASP A 87 -6.48 1.13 13.00
C ASP A 87 -6.60 2.65 13.19
N GLU A 88 -6.96 3.39 12.13
CA GLU A 88 -7.25 4.83 12.24
C GLU A 88 -8.48 5.12 13.11
N ALA A 89 -9.51 4.28 13.04
CA ALA A 89 -10.75 4.41 13.77
C ALA A 89 -10.70 3.82 15.19
N THR A 90 -9.58 3.25 15.63
CA THR A 90 -9.47 2.57 16.91
C THR A 90 -9.88 3.45 18.11
N SER A 91 -10.52 2.85 19.09
CA SER A 91 -10.79 3.49 20.40
C SER A 91 -9.67 3.29 21.42
N ARG A 92 -8.69 2.45 21.11
CA ARG A 92 -7.54 2.21 21.97
C ARG A 92 -6.65 3.44 22.06
N ARG A 93 -6.04 3.66 23.21
CA ARG A 93 -5.19 4.82 23.50
C ARG A 93 -3.92 4.37 24.18
N VAL A 94 -2.80 4.88 23.70
CA VAL A 94 -1.51 4.78 24.37
C VAL A 94 -1.33 6.04 25.20
N THR A 95 -1.44 5.89 26.51
CA THR A 95 -1.43 7.00 27.48
C THR A 95 -0.08 7.10 28.19
N ARG A 96 0.09 8.13 29.02
CA ARG A 96 1.29 8.29 29.87
C ARG A 96 1.50 7.11 30.83
N GLU A 97 0.41 6.47 31.28
CA GLU A 97 0.48 5.29 32.15
C GLU A 97 1.14 4.13 31.42
N PHE A 98 0.79 3.90 30.15
CA PHE A 98 1.42 2.89 29.33
C PHE A 98 2.94 3.09 29.26
N PHE A 99 3.40 4.32 28.98
CA PHE A 99 4.84 4.61 28.90
C PHE A 99 5.55 4.58 30.24
N ARG A 100 4.84 4.75 31.35
CA ARG A 100 5.40 4.56 32.68
C ARG A 100 5.57 3.08 33.05
N GLU A 101 4.71 2.21 32.52
CA GLU A 101 4.71 0.78 32.76
C GLU A 101 5.69 0.01 31.85
N HIS A 102 5.96 0.53 30.65
CA HIS A 102 6.81 -0.11 29.66
C HIS A 102 8.09 0.67 29.41
N ALA A 103 9.23 0.05 29.72
CA ALA A 103 10.54 0.62 29.41
C ALA A 103 10.80 0.64 27.90
N ILE A 104 11.61 1.58 27.42
CA ILE A 104 11.96 1.70 26.00
C ILE A 104 12.60 0.41 25.47
N ALA A 105 13.46 -0.24 26.28
CA ALA A 105 14.09 -1.51 25.89
C ALA A 105 13.08 -2.66 25.75
N GLU A 106 11.99 -2.65 26.52
CA GLU A 106 10.88 -3.59 26.37
C GLU A 106 10.11 -3.34 25.07
N LEU A 107 9.76 -2.07 24.81
CA LEU A 107 9.07 -1.68 23.57
C LEU A 107 9.90 -1.95 22.32
N ASP A 108 11.20 -1.76 22.38
CA ASP A 108 12.14 -2.07 21.28
C ASP A 108 12.17 -3.57 20.94
N GLY A 109 11.93 -4.43 21.92
CA GLY A 109 11.82 -5.88 21.74
C GLY A 109 10.44 -6.38 21.32
N ALA A 110 9.41 -5.51 21.28
CA ALA A 110 8.07 -5.87 20.86
C ALA A 110 7.95 -5.97 19.33
N SER A 111 7.01 -6.77 18.85
CA SER A 111 6.69 -6.76 17.40
C SER A 111 5.96 -5.49 16.98
N ASP A 112 6.16 -5.07 15.73
CA ASP A 112 5.40 -3.96 15.13
C ASP A 112 3.89 -4.22 15.21
N TYR A 113 3.47 -5.47 15.08
CA TYR A 113 2.07 -5.86 15.22
C TYR A 113 1.54 -5.57 16.62
N TRP A 114 2.27 -5.99 17.66
CA TRP A 114 1.88 -5.76 19.06
C TRP A 114 1.82 -4.26 19.35
N LEU A 115 2.84 -3.49 18.94
CA LEU A 115 2.88 -2.04 19.12
C LEU A 115 1.68 -1.35 18.46
N ASN A 116 1.35 -1.72 17.22
CA ASN A 116 0.19 -1.18 16.51
C ASN A 116 -1.14 -1.46 17.24
N GLN A 117 -1.25 -2.62 17.91
CA GLN A 117 -2.46 -2.99 18.65
C GLN A 117 -2.66 -2.20 19.96
N GLN A 118 -1.68 -1.47 20.44
CA GLN A 118 -1.83 -0.66 21.67
C GLN A 118 -2.73 0.56 21.45
N GLY A 119 -2.80 1.06 20.23
CA GLY A 119 -3.68 2.17 19.87
C GLY A 119 -2.94 3.46 19.53
N ARG A 120 -3.64 4.58 19.69
CA ARG A 120 -3.14 5.90 19.27
C ARG A 120 -2.52 6.68 20.42
N LEU A 121 -1.41 7.35 20.15
CA LEU A 121 -0.79 8.31 21.06
C LEU A 121 -1.77 9.43 21.43
N THR A 122 -1.77 9.84 22.68
CA THR A 122 -2.70 10.85 23.22
C THR A 122 -2.04 12.19 23.50
N GLU A 123 -0.72 12.20 23.67
CA GLU A 123 0.06 13.38 24.01
C GLU A 123 1.50 13.25 23.52
N PRO A 124 2.26 14.34 23.38
CA PRO A 124 3.67 14.27 23.04
C PRO A 124 4.46 13.57 24.14
N MET A 125 5.41 12.76 23.71
CA MET A 125 6.31 12.03 24.58
C MET A 125 7.76 12.35 24.22
N VAL A 126 8.64 12.41 25.21
CA VAL A 126 10.05 12.66 25.02
C VAL A 126 10.88 11.59 25.74
N LYS A 127 11.99 11.20 25.14
CA LYS A 127 13.05 10.43 25.81
C LYS A 127 14.14 11.40 26.24
N ARG A 128 14.33 11.53 27.55
CA ARG A 128 15.43 12.34 28.11
C ARG A 128 16.78 11.58 27.99
N PRO A 129 17.90 12.27 27.89
CA PRO A 129 19.21 11.63 27.94
C PRO A 129 19.36 10.78 29.21
N GLY A 130 19.77 9.52 29.05
CA GLY A 130 19.87 8.54 30.15
C GLY A 130 18.53 7.99 30.66
N GLY A 131 17.39 8.47 30.19
CA GLY A 131 16.07 7.95 30.56
C GLY A 131 15.82 6.55 30.00
N THR A 132 15.13 5.71 30.78
CA THR A 132 14.72 4.34 30.40
C THR A 132 13.28 4.26 29.91
N HIS A 133 12.49 5.31 30.12
CA HIS A 133 11.08 5.41 29.72
C HIS A 133 10.83 6.69 28.93
N TYR A 134 9.77 6.73 28.16
CA TYR A 134 9.24 7.97 27.60
C TYR A 134 8.49 8.75 28.67
N GLU A 135 8.66 10.06 28.67
CA GLU A 135 8.02 11.01 29.59
C GLU A 135 7.03 11.89 28.85
N PRO A 136 5.82 12.14 29.38
CA PRO A 136 4.87 13.06 28.76
C PRO A 136 5.36 14.50 28.87
N ILE A 137 5.19 15.29 27.81
CA ILE A 137 5.46 16.72 27.79
C ILE A 137 4.29 17.50 27.18
N GLY A 138 4.20 18.78 27.49
CA GLY A 138 3.21 19.64 26.86
C GLY A 138 3.54 19.98 25.42
N TRP A 139 2.54 20.35 24.62
CA TRP A 139 2.73 20.74 23.23
C TRP A 139 3.69 21.93 23.07
N ASP A 140 3.62 22.94 23.96
CA ASP A 140 4.53 24.10 23.88
C ASP A 140 5.98 23.67 24.10
N GLU A 141 6.22 22.76 25.05
CA GLU A 141 7.56 22.20 25.27
C GLU A 141 8.03 21.37 24.07
N ALA A 142 7.18 20.51 23.52
CA ALA A 142 7.51 19.69 22.36
C ALA A 142 7.88 20.55 21.14
N LEU A 143 7.06 21.58 20.86
CA LEU A 143 7.33 22.52 19.76
C LEU A 143 8.58 23.37 20.03
N GLY A 144 8.82 23.76 21.29
CA GLY A 144 10.02 24.48 21.71
C GLY A 144 11.30 23.65 21.50
N LEU A 145 11.27 22.36 21.85
CA LEU A 145 12.38 21.43 21.62
C LEU A 145 12.68 21.28 20.12
N LEU A 146 11.65 21.00 19.30
CA LEU A 146 11.81 20.86 17.85
C LEU A 146 12.35 22.15 17.23
N ALA A 147 11.82 23.31 17.62
CA ALA A 147 12.31 24.59 17.13
C ALA A 147 13.75 24.89 17.58
N GLY A 148 14.13 24.44 18.76
CA GLY A 148 15.51 24.56 19.27
C GLY A 148 16.48 23.76 18.44
N GLU A 149 16.19 22.47 18.19
CA GLU A 149 17.01 21.59 17.35
C GLU A 149 17.16 22.15 15.93
N LEU A 150 16.06 22.53 15.29
CA LEU A 150 16.11 23.07 13.92
C LEU A 150 16.89 24.39 13.81
N ARG A 151 16.82 25.25 14.84
CA ARG A 151 17.61 26.51 14.86
C ARG A 151 19.08 26.28 15.21
N GLY A 152 19.40 25.16 15.83
CA GLY A 152 20.77 24.78 16.19
C GLY A 152 21.57 24.21 15.02
N LEU A 153 20.95 23.92 13.88
CA LEU A 153 21.64 23.45 12.68
C LEU A 153 22.39 24.60 12.00
N ASP A 154 23.56 24.29 11.45
CA ASP A 154 24.39 25.25 10.73
C ASP A 154 23.79 25.64 9.37
N SER A 155 23.01 24.75 8.77
CA SER A 155 22.29 24.96 7.51
C SER A 155 20.91 24.31 7.55
N PRO A 156 19.88 24.93 6.95
CA PRO A 156 18.58 24.28 6.75
C PRO A 156 18.66 22.96 5.99
N ASP A 157 19.68 22.77 5.17
CA ASP A 157 19.87 21.54 4.38
C ASP A 157 20.38 20.34 5.19
N GLU A 158 20.74 20.56 6.46
CA GLU A 158 21.00 19.46 7.41
C GLU A 158 19.73 18.81 7.93
N ALA A 159 18.58 19.47 7.75
CA ALA A 159 17.27 18.90 8.07
C ALA A 159 16.68 18.14 6.89
N LEU A 160 16.01 17.01 7.20
CA LEU A 160 15.29 16.18 6.24
C LEU A 160 13.87 15.93 6.76
N PHE A 161 12.86 16.21 5.92
CA PHE A 161 11.45 16.07 6.26
C PHE A 161 10.83 14.90 5.48
N TYR A 162 10.79 13.72 6.11
CA TYR A 162 10.25 12.51 5.48
C TYR A 162 8.79 12.30 5.86
N VAL A 163 7.97 11.94 4.88
CA VAL A 163 6.58 11.53 5.09
C VAL A 163 6.24 10.26 4.33
N SER A 164 5.33 9.49 4.90
CA SER A 164 4.74 8.35 4.23
C SER A 164 3.64 8.80 3.25
N GLY A 165 3.40 8.03 2.18
CA GLY A 165 2.26 8.20 1.27
C GLY A 165 0.88 8.04 1.94
N ARG A 166 0.83 7.70 3.22
CA ARG A 166 -0.39 7.62 4.04
C ARG A 166 -0.77 8.93 4.72
N LEU A 167 0.04 9.96 4.59
CA LEU A 167 -0.30 11.29 5.08
C LEU A 167 -1.43 11.89 4.23
N ASN A 168 -2.38 12.57 4.87
CA ASN A 168 -3.41 13.28 4.12
C ASN A 168 -2.81 14.49 3.37
N ASN A 169 -3.48 14.91 2.30
CA ASN A 169 -2.97 15.96 1.40
C ASN A 169 -2.78 17.30 2.11
N GLU A 170 -3.66 17.66 3.04
CA GLU A 170 -3.59 18.92 3.79
C GLU A 170 -2.34 18.96 4.68
N ALA A 171 -2.04 17.88 5.39
CA ALA A 171 -0.85 17.79 6.24
C ALA A 171 0.42 17.72 5.40
N ALA A 172 0.42 17.04 4.25
CA ALA A 172 1.54 17.00 3.31
C ALA A 172 1.85 18.42 2.75
N PHE A 173 0.80 19.16 2.38
CA PHE A 173 0.93 20.54 1.93
C PHE A 173 1.52 21.46 3.00
N LEU A 174 1.03 21.37 4.25
CA LEU A 174 1.54 22.15 5.37
C LEU A 174 3.01 21.81 5.67
N LEU A 175 3.39 20.53 5.61
CA LEU A 175 4.78 20.13 5.80
C LEU A 175 5.68 20.70 4.69
N GLN A 176 5.22 20.67 3.44
CA GLN A 176 5.97 21.26 2.32
C GLN A 176 6.16 22.77 2.52
N LEU A 177 5.10 23.49 2.92
CA LEU A 177 5.21 24.92 3.24
C LEU A 177 6.19 25.17 4.38
N PHE A 178 6.13 24.36 5.43
CA PHE A 178 7.03 24.49 6.58
C PHE A 178 8.49 24.28 6.17
N ALA A 179 8.80 23.18 5.45
CA ALA A 179 10.17 22.89 5.00
C ALA A 179 10.73 24.01 4.12
N ARG A 180 9.92 24.52 3.18
CA ARG A 180 10.34 25.64 2.30
C ARG A 180 10.49 26.97 3.06
N ALA A 181 9.62 27.25 4.02
CA ALA A 181 9.75 28.42 4.89
C ALA A 181 10.96 28.32 5.83
N TYR A 182 11.31 27.11 6.25
CA TYR A 182 12.53 26.82 7.01
C TYR A 182 13.79 27.04 6.17
N GLY A 183 13.72 26.85 4.84
CA GLY A 183 14.79 27.15 3.90
C GLY A 183 15.42 25.94 3.20
N THR A 184 14.76 24.79 3.23
CA THR A 184 15.23 23.59 2.53
C THR A 184 14.16 22.97 1.63
N ASN A 185 14.59 22.14 0.67
CA ASN A 185 13.73 21.31 -0.17
C ASN A 185 13.99 19.81 0.04
N ASN A 186 14.60 19.44 1.17
CA ASN A 186 14.87 18.05 1.54
C ASN A 186 13.59 17.36 2.00
N LEU A 187 12.76 16.99 1.04
CA LEU A 187 11.44 16.37 1.22
C LEU A 187 11.37 14.99 0.51
N PRO A 188 12.20 14.01 0.93
CA PRO A 188 12.04 12.67 0.40
C PRO A 188 10.74 12.06 0.91
N ASP A 189 10.15 11.19 0.09
CA ASP A 189 8.98 10.41 0.45
C ASP A 189 9.12 8.94 0.01
N CYS A 190 8.11 8.13 0.33
CA CYS A 190 8.12 6.73 -0.05
C CYS A 190 8.04 6.52 -1.58
N SER A 191 7.41 7.44 -2.32
CA SER A 191 7.31 7.37 -3.77
C SER A 191 8.67 7.54 -4.44
N ASN A 192 9.51 8.46 -3.94
CA ASN A 192 10.87 8.63 -4.43
C ASN A 192 11.70 7.35 -4.26
N MET A 193 11.60 6.69 -3.12
CA MET A 193 12.35 5.46 -2.86
C MET A 193 11.83 4.26 -3.65
N CYS A 194 10.53 4.18 -3.89
CA CYS A 194 9.87 3.03 -4.49
C CYS A 194 9.69 3.18 -6.02
N HIS A 195 9.31 4.35 -6.50
CA HIS A 195 8.83 4.59 -7.86
C HIS A 195 9.54 5.71 -8.62
N GLU A 196 10.64 6.24 -8.11
CA GLU A 196 11.39 7.30 -8.79
C GLU A 196 11.83 6.88 -10.19
N SER A 197 12.34 5.67 -10.34
CA SER A 197 12.73 5.13 -11.65
C SER A 197 11.54 5.03 -12.62
N SER A 198 10.37 4.62 -12.14
CA SER A 198 9.14 4.55 -12.94
C SER A 198 8.64 5.94 -13.31
N GLY A 199 8.61 6.88 -12.35
CA GLY A 199 8.20 8.26 -12.59
C GLY A 199 9.10 8.98 -13.58
N SER A 200 10.41 8.81 -13.47
CA SER A 200 11.40 9.36 -14.37
C SER A 200 11.26 8.80 -15.79
N ALA A 201 11.14 7.47 -15.93
CA ALA A 201 10.94 6.82 -17.22
C ALA A 201 9.64 7.27 -17.89
N MET A 202 8.52 7.29 -17.16
CA MET A 202 7.22 7.73 -17.69
C MET A 202 7.23 9.20 -18.07
N SER A 203 7.90 10.07 -17.30
CA SER A 203 8.04 11.49 -17.65
C SER A 203 8.77 11.70 -18.98
N GLN A 204 9.74 10.86 -19.29
CA GLN A 204 10.51 10.91 -20.55
C GLN A 204 9.74 10.30 -21.73
N THR A 205 8.96 9.24 -21.50
CA THR A 205 8.30 8.50 -22.57
C THR A 205 6.86 8.91 -22.79
N LEU A 206 6.13 9.25 -21.74
CA LEU A 206 4.71 9.61 -21.77
C LEU A 206 4.45 11.09 -21.48
N GLY A 207 5.48 11.82 -21.04
CA GLY A 207 5.37 13.22 -20.63
C GLY A 207 4.79 13.46 -19.25
N ILE A 208 4.45 12.39 -18.50
CA ILE A 208 3.92 12.49 -17.14
C ILE A 208 4.38 11.30 -16.29
N GLY A 209 4.92 11.58 -15.11
CA GLY A 209 5.39 10.57 -14.15
C GLY A 209 4.28 9.88 -13.36
N LYS A 210 3.13 9.59 -13.96
CA LYS A 210 1.97 8.97 -13.31
C LYS A 210 1.31 7.96 -14.23
N GLY A 211 0.48 7.07 -13.65
CA GLY A 211 -0.42 6.23 -14.42
C GLY A 211 -1.37 7.07 -15.28
N SER A 212 -1.44 6.75 -16.56
CA SER A 212 -2.19 7.50 -17.58
C SER A 212 -3.47 6.80 -18.04
N VAL A 213 -3.78 5.62 -17.47
CA VAL A 213 -4.96 4.81 -17.84
C VAL A 213 -6.00 4.85 -16.73
N SER A 214 -7.27 4.73 -17.11
CA SER A 214 -8.38 4.59 -16.19
C SER A 214 -8.62 3.13 -15.80
N LEU A 215 -9.46 2.89 -14.81
CA LEU A 215 -9.89 1.55 -14.44
C LEU A 215 -10.69 0.87 -15.58
N ASP A 216 -11.46 1.65 -16.33
CA ASP A 216 -12.23 1.16 -17.49
C ASP A 216 -11.30 0.71 -18.63
N ASP A 217 -10.14 1.37 -18.84
CA ASP A 217 -9.14 0.92 -19.83
C ASP A 217 -8.57 -0.45 -19.45
N ILE A 218 -8.29 -0.70 -18.18
CA ILE A 218 -7.84 -2.01 -17.70
C ILE A 218 -8.91 -3.08 -17.94
N HIS A 219 -10.18 -2.76 -17.65
CA HIS A 219 -11.29 -3.70 -17.83
C HIS A 219 -11.50 -4.13 -19.29
N HIS A 220 -11.18 -3.26 -20.25
CA HIS A 220 -11.40 -3.48 -21.67
C HIS A 220 -10.11 -3.77 -22.47
N ALA A 221 -8.98 -3.87 -21.78
CA ALA A 221 -7.72 -4.24 -22.43
C ALA A 221 -7.78 -5.67 -22.97
N ASP A 222 -7.32 -5.86 -24.21
CA ASP A 222 -7.17 -7.19 -24.82
C ASP A 222 -6.02 -7.98 -24.17
N LEU A 223 -4.97 -7.27 -23.73
CA LEU A 223 -3.79 -7.85 -23.10
C LEU A 223 -3.27 -6.96 -21.97
N VAL A 224 -3.06 -7.55 -20.80
CA VAL A 224 -2.47 -6.90 -19.64
C VAL A 224 -1.19 -7.63 -19.20
N PHE A 225 -0.06 -6.93 -19.18
CA PHE A 225 1.16 -7.40 -18.53
C PHE A 225 1.18 -6.98 -17.06
N VAL A 226 1.33 -7.93 -16.15
CA VAL A 226 1.54 -7.68 -14.72
C VAL A 226 2.97 -8.03 -14.38
N VAL A 227 3.80 -6.99 -14.22
CA VAL A 227 5.26 -7.12 -14.14
C VAL A 227 5.74 -6.84 -12.72
N GLY A 228 6.40 -7.81 -12.08
CA GLY A 228 6.98 -7.69 -10.74
C GLY A 228 5.96 -7.48 -9.60
N GLN A 229 4.67 -7.66 -9.86
CA GLN A 229 3.59 -7.34 -8.93
C GLN A 229 3.12 -8.57 -8.14
N ASN A 230 2.82 -8.36 -6.86
CA ASN A 230 2.05 -9.30 -6.04
C ASN A 230 0.71 -8.67 -5.64
N PRO A 231 -0.27 -8.61 -6.55
CA PRO A 231 -1.52 -7.89 -6.29
C PRO A 231 -2.34 -8.52 -5.16
N GLY A 232 -2.23 -9.82 -4.94
CA GLY A 232 -2.92 -10.51 -3.82
C GLY A 232 -2.51 -9.99 -2.44
N THR A 233 -1.30 -9.47 -2.32
CA THR A 233 -0.75 -8.90 -1.08
C THR A 233 -0.83 -7.37 -1.08
N ASN A 234 -0.35 -6.71 -2.13
CA ASN A 234 -0.13 -5.27 -2.12
C ASN A 234 -1.32 -4.47 -2.66
N HIS A 235 -2.05 -5.01 -3.63
CA HIS A 235 -3.16 -4.33 -4.31
C HIS A 235 -4.34 -5.29 -4.56
N PRO A 236 -4.98 -5.84 -3.51
CA PRO A 236 -5.99 -6.89 -3.71
C PRO A 236 -7.16 -6.47 -4.61
N ARG A 237 -7.50 -5.18 -4.68
CA ARG A 237 -8.54 -4.67 -5.58
C ARG A 237 -8.16 -4.75 -7.06
N MET A 238 -6.86 -4.76 -7.40
CA MET A 238 -6.38 -5.03 -8.75
C MET A 238 -6.87 -6.39 -9.27
N LEU A 239 -6.95 -7.40 -8.40
CA LEU A 239 -7.44 -8.73 -8.80
C LEU A 239 -8.89 -8.70 -9.30
N SER A 240 -9.73 -7.80 -8.75
CA SER A 240 -11.11 -7.61 -9.23
C SER A 240 -11.13 -6.99 -10.63
N ALA A 241 -10.23 -6.04 -10.91
CA ALA A 241 -10.09 -5.43 -12.23
C ALA A 241 -9.57 -6.44 -13.26
N LEU A 242 -8.56 -7.22 -12.91
CA LEU A 242 -8.03 -8.28 -13.79
C LEU A 242 -9.07 -9.40 -14.04
N GLU A 243 -9.90 -9.74 -13.04
CA GLU A 243 -11.02 -10.67 -13.24
C GLU A 243 -12.04 -10.08 -14.22
N GLU A 244 -12.27 -8.78 -14.22
CA GLU A 244 -13.16 -8.11 -15.18
C GLU A 244 -12.56 -8.11 -16.59
N THR A 245 -11.27 -7.78 -16.75
CA THR A 245 -10.54 -7.92 -18.01
C THR A 245 -10.75 -9.31 -18.62
N LYS A 246 -10.55 -10.37 -17.84
CA LYS A 246 -10.75 -11.75 -18.29
C LYS A 246 -12.20 -12.05 -18.66
N ARG A 247 -13.17 -11.48 -17.95
CA ARG A 247 -14.59 -11.66 -18.26
C ARG A 247 -14.95 -11.01 -19.60
N ASN A 248 -14.28 -9.92 -19.94
CA ASN A 248 -14.43 -9.21 -21.19
C ASN A 248 -13.64 -9.83 -22.36
N GLY A 249 -12.91 -10.94 -22.12
CA GLY A 249 -12.17 -11.67 -23.15
C GLY A 249 -10.68 -11.34 -23.22
N GLY A 250 -10.19 -10.41 -22.42
CA GLY A 250 -8.79 -10.04 -22.34
C GLY A 250 -7.90 -11.13 -21.70
N GLN A 251 -6.61 -11.06 -21.99
CA GLN A 251 -5.59 -11.96 -21.48
C GLN A 251 -4.67 -11.26 -20.48
N VAL A 252 -4.13 -12.03 -19.54
CA VAL A 252 -3.19 -11.54 -18.52
C VAL A 252 -1.91 -12.34 -18.56
N VAL A 253 -0.79 -11.67 -18.78
CA VAL A 253 0.56 -12.22 -18.73
C VAL A 253 1.24 -11.74 -17.45
N ALA A 254 1.60 -12.67 -16.58
CA ALA A 254 2.37 -12.39 -15.37
C ALA A 254 3.86 -12.56 -15.64
N VAL A 255 4.64 -11.50 -15.46
CA VAL A 255 6.10 -11.51 -15.56
C VAL A 255 6.66 -11.34 -14.15
N ASN A 256 7.23 -12.40 -13.58
CA ASN A 256 7.70 -12.35 -12.20
C ASN A 256 8.77 -13.40 -11.93
N THR A 257 9.50 -13.22 -10.82
CA THR A 257 10.47 -14.21 -10.31
C THR A 257 9.78 -15.37 -9.57
N LEU A 258 8.56 -15.17 -9.08
CA LEU A 258 7.76 -16.17 -8.34
C LEU A 258 6.32 -16.22 -8.87
N PRO A 259 5.67 -17.41 -8.79
CA PRO A 259 4.26 -17.55 -9.12
C PRO A 259 3.39 -17.00 -7.95
N GLU A 260 3.02 -15.74 -8.03
CA GLU A 260 2.23 -15.08 -7.00
C GLU A 260 0.80 -15.63 -6.90
N ALA A 261 0.38 -15.93 -5.67
CA ALA A 261 -0.89 -16.63 -5.38
C ALA A 261 -2.12 -15.93 -5.98
N GLY A 262 -2.17 -14.60 -5.97
CA GLY A 262 -3.28 -13.82 -6.52
C GLY A 262 -3.37 -13.92 -8.04
N LEU A 263 -2.23 -13.98 -8.73
CA LEU A 263 -2.16 -14.17 -10.19
C LEU A 263 -2.44 -15.61 -10.59
N MET A 264 -2.07 -16.58 -9.75
CA MET A 264 -2.44 -17.97 -9.98
C MET A 264 -3.96 -18.16 -9.89
N ARG A 265 -4.58 -17.62 -8.83
CA ARG A 265 -6.03 -17.76 -8.62
C ARG A 265 -6.58 -16.71 -7.66
N PHE A 266 -7.65 -16.05 -8.07
CA PHE A 266 -8.41 -15.11 -7.27
C PHE A 266 -9.74 -15.71 -6.82
N LYS A 267 -9.97 -15.73 -5.53
CA LYS A 267 -11.27 -16.06 -4.93
C LYS A 267 -11.98 -14.77 -4.53
N HIS A 268 -12.82 -14.27 -5.42
CA HIS A 268 -13.51 -12.99 -5.22
C HIS A 268 -14.40 -13.02 -3.98
N PRO A 269 -14.12 -12.19 -2.93
CA PRO A 269 -14.78 -12.31 -1.62
C PRO A 269 -16.26 -11.89 -1.63
N GLN A 270 -16.71 -11.16 -2.66
CA GLN A 270 -18.09 -10.68 -2.79
C GLN A 270 -18.94 -11.54 -3.76
N LYS A 271 -18.39 -12.63 -4.27
CA LYS A 271 -19.09 -13.53 -5.20
C LYS A 271 -19.17 -14.94 -4.60
N ALA A 272 -20.34 -15.58 -4.65
CA ALA A 272 -20.53 -16.94 -4.13
C ALA A 272 -19.51 -17.93 -4.71
N ARG A 273 -19.21 -17.84 -6.02
CA ARG A 273 -18.19 -18.66 -6.68
C ARG A 273 -16.79 -18.48 -6.08
N GLY A 274 -16.47 -17.27 -5.58
CA GLY A 274 -15.19 -16.99 -4.92
C GLY A 274 -15.16 -17.48 -3.46
N LEU A 275 -16.26 -17.40 -2.73
CA LEU A 275 -16.33 -17.81 -1.33
C LEU A 275 -16.28 -19.32 -1.17
N ILE A 276 -17.10 -20.06 -1.92
CA ILE A 276 -17.26 -21.53 -1.80
C ILE A 276 -16.76 -22.32 -3.03
N GLY A 277 -16.38 -21.64 -4.10
CA GLY A 277 -15.92 -22.25 -5.36
C GLY A 277 -14.41 -22.24 -5.54
N ARG A 278 -14.01 -22.63 -6.75
CA ARG A 278 -12.61 -22.69 -7.15
C ARG A 278 -11.97 -21.30 -7.40
N GLY A 279 -12.77 -20.23 -7.55
CA GLY A 279 -12.28 -18.91 -7.96
C GLY A 279 -11.89 -18.86 -9.45
N THR A 280 -11.25 -17.75 -9.84
CA THR A 280 -10.86 -17.44 -11.22
C THR A 280 -9.34 -17.49 -11.36
N PRO A 281 -8.76 -18.29 -12.29
CA PRO A 281 -7.36 -18.13 -12.69
C PRO A 281 -7.19 -16.74 -13.32
N ILE A 282 -6.22 -15.97 -12.87
CA ILE A 282 -6.00 -14.60 -13.37
C ILE A 282 -5.01 -14.63 -14.53
N ALA A 283 -3.78 -15.06 -14.28
CA ALA A 283 -2.79 -15.13 -15.35
C ALA A 283 -3.08 -16.30 -16.32
N ASP A 284 -3.06 -15.99 -17.61
CA ASP A 284 -3.12 -16.97 -18.68
C ASP A 284 -1.74 -17.56 -18.93
N GLN A 285 -0.70 -16.73 -18.77
CA GLN A 285 0.67 -17.10 -18.93
C GLN A 285 1.55 -16.54 -17.82
N PHE A 286 2.50 -17.35 -17.35
CA PHE A 286 3.56 -16.94 -16.44
C PHE A 286 4.90 -16.97 -17.16
N LEU A 287 5.58 -15.82 -17.22
CA LEU A 287 6.95 -15.69 -17.69
C LEU A 287 7.85 -15.56 -16.44
N HIS A 288 8.52 -16.66 -16.11
CA HIS A 288 9.48 -16.66 -15.01
C HIS A 288 10.79 -16.04 -15.47
N ILE A 289 11.17 -14.92 -14.90
CA ILE A 289 12.41 -14.22 -15.18
C ILE A 289 13.31 -14.20 -13.93
N ARG A 290 14.60 -14.04 -14.14
CA ARG A 290 15.52 -13.70 -13.02
C ARG A 290 15.32 -12.23 -12.64
N ALA A 291 15.58 -11.90 -11.38
CA ALA A 291 15.63 -10.51 -10.95
C ALA A 291 16.59 -9.69 -11.83
N GLY A 292 16.11 -8.56 -12.35
CA GLY A 292 16.83 -7.74 -13.32
C GLY A 292 16.72 -8.20 -14.78
N GLY A 293 15.97 -9.28 -15.06
CA GLY A 293 15.76 -9.79 -16.42
C GLY A 293 14.68 -9.04 -17.23
N ASP A 294 13.93 -8.16 -16.59
CA ASP A 294 12.83 -7.39 -17.21
C ASP A 294 13.30 -6.59 -18.42
N LEU A 295 14.44 -5.90 -18.29
CA LEU A 295 15.02 -5.10 -19.37
C LEU A 295 15.26 -5.96 -20.61
N ALA A 296 15.92 -7.13 -20.45
CA ALA A 296 16.21 -8.02 -21.57
C ALA A 296 14.94 -8.58 -22.22
N LEU A 297 13.91 -8.91 -21.39
CA LEU A 297 12.62 -9.39 -21.91
C LEU A 297 11.95 -8.31 -22.77
N PHE A 298 11.83 -7.07 -22.27
CA PHE A 298 11.15 -6.02 -23.01
C PHE A 298 11.94 -5.53 -24.23
N GLN A 299 13.29 -5.56 -24.17
CA GLN A 299 14.11 -5.30 -25.37
C GLN A 299 13.86 -6.35 -26.45
N ALA A 300 13.77 -7.64 -26.07
CA ALA A 300 13.47 -8.71 -27.02
C ALA A 300 12.04 -8.58 -27.58
N LEU A 301 11.06 -8.24 -26.78
CA LEU A 301 9.68 -7.99 -27.23
C LEU A 301 9.64 -6.82 -28.23
N ASN A 302 10.31 -5.71 -27.92
CA ASN A 302 10.38 -4.55 -28.81
C ASN A 302 11.04 -4.90 -30.14
N LEU A 303 12.13 -5.68 -30.10
CA LEU A 303 12.79 -6.16 -31.35
C LEU A 303 11.83 -6.96 -32.21
N LEU A 304 11.11 -7.92 -31.63
CA LEU A 304 10.14 -8.75 -32.36
C LEU A 304 8.98 -7.93 -32.94
N LEU A 305 8.51 -6.90 -32.23
CA LEU A 305 7.48 -5.99 -32.74
C LEU A 305 7.98 -5.17 -33.91
N LEU A 306 9.21 -4.66 -33.85
CA LEU A 306 9.84 -3.93 -34.97
C LEU A 306 10.07 -4.84 -36.20
N GLU A 307 10.58 -6.04 -35.98
CA GLU A 307 10.73 -7.03 -37.08
C GLU A 307 9.38 -7.39 -37.70
N ALA A 308 8.32 -7.52 -36.91
CA ALA A 308 6.97 -7.77 -37.41
C ALA A 308 6.41 -6.58 -38.22
N GLU A 309 6.66 -5.34 -37.76
CA GLU A 309 6.30 -4.12 -38.48
C GLU A 309 7.06 -4.01 -39.81
N ASP A 310 8.37 -4.32 -39.82
CA ASP A 310 9.17 -4.31 -41.04
C ASP A 310 8.66 -5.34 -42.07
N ALA A 311 8.18 -6.49 -41.59
CA ALA A 311 7.59 -7.53 -42.42
C ALA A 311 6.19 -7.19 -42.97
N ALA A 312 5.40 -6.39 -42.21
CA ALA A 312 4.06 -5.99 -42.58
C ALA A 312 3.77 -4.53 -42.11
N PRO A 313 4.31 -3.53 -42.82
CA PRO A 313 4.25 -2.12 -42.40
C PRO A 313 2.82 -1.60 -42.17
N GLY A 314 2.63 -0.90 -41.05
CA GLY A 314 1.36 -0.30 -40.66
C GLY A 314 0.36 -1.28 -40.05
N THR A 315 0.79 -2.51 -39.70
CA THR A 315 -0.09 -3.52 -39.11
C THR A 315 0.20 -3.81 -37.63
N VAL A 316 1.36 -3.41 -37.13
CA VAL A 316 1.81 -3.71 -35.76
C VAL A 316 1.91 -2.45 -34.92
N LEU A 317 2.53 -1.39 -35.45
CA LEU A 317 2.73 -0.14 -34.76
C LEU A 317 1.65 0.90 -35.09
N ASP A 318 1.17 1.62 -34.09
CA ASP A 318 0.31 2.79 -34.31
C ASP A 318 1.17 4.02 -34.60
N HIS A 319 1.54 4.18 -35.90
CA HIS A 319 2.36 5.32 -36.35
C HIS A 319 1.71 6.68 -36.16
N ALA A 320 0.40 6.76 -35.96
CA ALA A 320 -0.27 8.01 -35.67
C ALA A 320 -0.10 8.42 -34.21
N PHE A 321 0.05 7.44 -33.32
CA PHE A 321 0.29 7.66 -31.89
C PHE A 321 1.78 7.89 -31.58
N ILE A 322 2.70 7.16 -32.22
CA ILE A 322 4.15 7.27 -32.01
C ILE A 322 4.70 8.54 -32.65
#